data_acd2ad233b8b3734c9fe9c6761fd3de7
#
_entry.id   acd2ad233b8b3734c9fe9c6761fd3de7
#
_cell.length_a   1.000
_cell.length_b   1.000
_cell.length_c   1.000
_cell.angle_alpha   90.00
_cell.angle_beta   90.00
_cell.angle_gamma   90.00
#
_symmetry.space_group_name_H-M   'P 1'
#
loop_
_entity.id
_entity.type
_entity.pdbx_description
1 polymer ?
#
loop_
_entity_poly.entity_id
_entity_poly.type
_entity_poly.pdbx_seq_one_letter_code
_entity_poly.pdbx_strand_id
1 'polypeptide(L)'
;MKLEHIEGPLIEGKREASYQMHRYYARKPSNIVSAYIQAYSEKNDTVLDLFSGSGVTGIESIRAGRNAHVVDLSPLSAFLSRVTATQIETSKLEKAFKRIEKSVKAEIESL
;
A
#
# COMPACT_ATOMS: atom_id res chain seq x y z
N MET A 1 -4.56 15.85 22.50
CA MET A 1 -3.63 15.37 21.46
C MET A 1 -2.25 15.99 21.71
N LYS A 2 -1.25 15.18 22.03
CA LYS A 2 0.13 15.64 22.17
C LYS A 2 0.79 15.41 20.81
N LEU A 3 0.89 16.43 19.97
CA LEU A 3 1.61 16.34 18.70
C LEU A 3 3.10 16.14 19.00
N GLU A 4 3.64 15.00 18.62
CA GLU A 4 5.08 14.78 18.68
C GLU A 4 5.71 15.44 17.45
N HIS A 5 6.46 16.50 17.70
CA HIS A 5 7.18 17.17 16.62
C HIS A 5 8.33 16.29 16.13
N ILE A 6 8.37 16.06 14.82
CA ILE A 6 9.47 15.32 14.21
C ILE A 6 10.67 16.25 14.13
N GLU A 7 11.71 15.97 14.94
CA GLU A 7 12.95 16.72 14.95
C GLU A 7 13.94 16.12 13.94
N GLY A 8 14.39 16.94 13.00
CA GLY A 8 15.42 16.58 12.04
C GLY A 8 14.92 15.86 10.76
N PRO A 9 15.83 15.58 9.82
CA PRO A 9 15.48 14.97 8.54
C PRO A 9 15.19 13.48 8.69
N LEU A 10 14.07 13.04 8.11
CA LEU A 10 13.77 11.61 7.97
C LEU A 10 14.45 11.06 6.71
N ILE A 11 15.15 9.95 6.86
CA ILE A 11 15.88 9.30 5.77
C ILE A 11 15.03 8.16 5.20
N GLU A 12 14.96 8.06 3.86
CA GLU A 12 14.28 6.96 3.19
C GLU A 12 14.92 5.62 3.58
N GLY A 13 14.10 4.70 4.09
CA GLY A 13 14.50 3.34 4.40
C GLY A 13 14.42 2.41 3.18
N LYS A 14 14.80 1.15 3.38
CA LYS A 14 14.64 0.11 2.36
C LYS A 14 13.14 -0.08 2.05
N ARG A 15 12.80 -0.06 0.76
CA ARG A 15 11.41 -0.30 0.33
C ARG A 15 10.98 -1.74 0.59
N GLU A 16 9.82 -1.90 1.19
CA GLU A 16 9.21 -3.21 1.40
C GLU A 16 8.77 -3.85 0.08
N ALA A 17 8.74 -5.19 0.05
CA ALA A 17 8.35 -5.96 -1.14
C ALA A 17 6.94 -5.59 -1.66
N SER A 18 5.99 -5.35 -0.78
CA SER A 18 4.63 -4.92 -1.13
C SER A 18 4.59 -3.64 -1.97
N TYR A 19 5.55 -2.74 -1.76
CA TYR A 19 5.68 -1.50 -2.53
C TYR A 19 6.57 -1.63 -3.76
N GLN A 20 7.21 -2.78 -3.97
CA GLN A 20 8.05 -3.07 -5.13
C GLN A 20 7.30 -3.85 -6.23
N MET A 21 6.18 -4.48 -5.91
CA MET A 21 5.41 -5.32 -6.83
C MET A 21 4.89 -4.58 -8.05
N HIS A 22 4.65 -3.28 -7.94
CA HIS A 22 4.20 -2.44 -9.04
C HIS A 22 5.02 -1.15 -9.12
N ARG A 23 5.47 -0.80 -10.34
CA ARG A 23 6.14 0.48 -10.58
C ARG A 23 5.12 1.61 -10.53
N TYR A 24 5.38 2.61 -9.68
CA TYR A 24 4.59 3.82 -9.59
C TYR A 24 5.53 5.02 -9.43
N TYR A 25 5.39 6.00 -10.33
CA TYR A 25 6.23 7.20 -10.30
C TYR A 25 5.93 8.04 -9.04
N ALA A 26 6.96 8.69 -8.51
CA ALA A 26 6.85 9.58 -7.35
C ALA A 26 6.21 8.95 -6.10
N ARG A 27 6.36 7.62 -5.92
CA ARG A 27 5.91 6.95 -4.70
C ARG A 27 6.66 7.49 -3.49
N LYS A 28 5.92 7.92 -2.47
CA LYS A 28 6.52 8.39 -1.21
C LYS A 28 7.13 7.22 -0.42
N PRO A 29 8.26 7.44 0.27
CA PRO A 29 8.84 6.42 1.16
C PRO A 29 7.88 6.07 2.30
N SER A 30 7.55 4.80 2.45
CA SER A 30 6.55 4.34 3.43
C SER A 30 6.95 4.63 4.87
N ASN A 31 8.23 4.48 5.21
CA ASN A 31 8.74 4.78 6.54
C ASN A 31 8.59 6.25 6.93
N ILE A 32 8.77 7.16 5.98
CA ILE A 32 8.59 8.61 6.21
C ILE A 32 7.10 8.92 6.40
N VAL A 33 6.24 8.41 5.51
CA VAL A 33 4.78 8.58 5.64
C VAL A 33 4.27 8.02 6.97
N SER A 34 4.72 6.83 7.35
CA SER A 34 4.36 6.19 8.61
C SER A 34 4.77 7.04 9.83
N ALA A 35 5.98 7.60 9.81
CA ALA A 35 6.46 8.47 10.88
C ALA A 35 5.55 9.71 11.06
N TYR A 36 5.18 10.37 9.96
CA TYR A 36 4.26 11.52 10.02
C TYR A 36 2.88 11.13 10.53
N ILE A 37 2.30 10.02 10.05
CA ILE A 37 1.00 9.54 10.52
C ILE A 37 1.03 9.29 12.03
N GLN A 38 2.08 8.65 12.53
CA GLN A 38 2.20 8.32 13.95
C GLN A 38 2.41 9.57 14.83
N ALA A 39 3.19 10.55 14.33
CA ALA A 39 3.45 11.79 15.07
C ALA A 39 2.24 12.74 15.14
N TYR A 40 1.41 12.75 14.09
CA TYR A 40 0.34 13.74 13.94
C TYR A 40 -1.08 13.16 14.02
N SER A 41 -1.22 11.90 14.43
CA SER A 41 -2.54 11.30 14.67
C SER A 41 -2.50 10.27 15.78
N GLU A 42 -3.67 9.95 16.33
CA GLU A 42 -3.86 8.91 17.34
C GLU A 42 -4.53 7.66 16.73
N LYS A 43 -4.53 6.55 17.46
CA LYS A 43 -5.25 5.34 17.02
C LYS A 43 -6.74 5.65 16.84
N ASN A 44 -7.34 5.10 15.81
CA ASN A 44 -8.73 5.29 15.37
C ASN A 44 -9.03 6.67 14.74
N ASP A 45 -8.05 7.59 14.68
CA ASP A 45 -8.22 8.79 13.88
C ASP A 45 -8.40 8.45 12.39
N THR A 46 -8.94 9.41 11.66
CA THR A 46 -9.10 9.31 10.20
C THR A 46 -8.08 10.17 9.48
N VAL A 47 -7.26 9.54 8.66
CA VAL A 47 -6.27 10.20 7.81
C VAL A 47 -6.87 10.40 6.42
N LEU A 48 -6.77 11.61 5.89
CA LEU A 48 -7.26 11.97 4.56
C LEU A 48 -6.08 12.23 3.61
N ASP A 49 -6.08 11.59 2.43
CA ASP A 49 -5.15 11.87 1.35
C ASP A 49 -5.94 12.06 0.04
N LEU A 50 -5.96 13.28 -0.45
CA LEU A 50 -6.70 13.66 -1.67
C LEU A 50 -5.94 13.37 -2.98
N PHE A 51 -4.67 12.97 -2.89
CA PHE A 51 -3.78 12.68 -4.02
C PHE A 51 -2.98 11.41 -3.74
N SER A 52 -3.69 10.35 -3.43
CA SER A 52 -3.11 9.15 -2.80
C SER A 52 -2.13 8.36 -3.67
N GLY A 53 -2.14 8.56 -4.98
CA GLY A 53 -1.29 7.82 -5.90
C GLY A 53 -1.44 6.31 -5.69
N SER A 54 -0.34 5.63 -5.40
CA SER A 54 -0.34 4.18 -5.13
C SER A 54 -0.83 3.78 -3.72
N GLY A 55 -1.39 4.72 -2.96
CA GLY A 55 -2.06 4.46 -1.69
C GLY A 55 -1.16 4.28 -0.47
N VAL A 56 0.09 4.74 -0.52
CA VAL A 56 1.03 4.59 0.61
C VAL A 56 0.45 5.15 1.90
N THR A 57 -0.12 6.36 1.87
CA THR A 57 -0.74 7.00 3.04
C THR A 57 -1.85 6.14 3.63
N GLY A 58 -2.72 5.60 2.79
CA GLY A 58 -3.81 4.73 3.22
C GLY A 58 -3.32 3.45 3.88
N ILE A 59 -2.36 2.79 3.26
CA ILE A 59 -1.81 1.53 3.75
C ILE A 59 -1.08 1.73 5.09
N GLU A 60 -0.24 2.76 5.19
CA GLU A 60 0.48 3.06 6.43
C GLU A 60 -0.46 3.54 7.54
N SER A 61 -1.56 4.23 7.21
CA SER A 61 -2.60 4.57 8.18
C SER A 61 -3.25 3.33 8.78
N ILE A 62 -3.68 2.39 7.95
CA ILE A 62 -4.28 1.13 8.39
C ILE A 62 -3.29 0.33 9.26
N ARG A 63 -2.03 0.21 8.83
CA ARG A 63 -0.98 -0.47 9.59
C ARG A 63 -0.74 0.16 10.96
N ALA A 64 -0.86 1.46 11.04
CA ALA A 64 -0.72 2.22 12.28
C ALA A 64 -1.99 2.24 13.15
N GLY A 65 -3.06 1.55 12.76
CA GLY A 65 -4.33 1.47 13.49
C GLY A 65 -5.19 2.73 13.36
N ARG A 66 -5.08 3.42 12.23
CA ARG A 66 -5.92 4.57 11.85
C ARG A 66 -6.91 4.15 10.75
N ASN A 67 -7.96 4.93 10.59
CA ASN A 67 -8.81 4.87 9.41
C ASN A 67 -8.20 5.72 8.29
N ALA A 68 -8.50 5.40 7.04
CA ALA A 68 -8.01 6.18 5.92
C ALA A 68 -9.10 6.44 4.88
N HIS A 69 -9.17 7.69 4.43
CA HIS A 69 -9.88 8.06 3.21
C HIS A 69 -8.84 8.50 2.18
N VAL A 70 -8.75 7.75 1.10
CA VAL A 70 -7.80 8.03 0.02
C VAL A 70 -8.53 8.28 -1.28
N VAL A 71 -8.16 9.34 -1.96
CA VAL A 71 -8.77 9.78 -3.22
C VAL A 71 -7.67 9.98 -4.26
N ASP A 72 -7.94 9.57 -5.48
CA ASP A 72 -7.07 9.87 -6.62
C ASP A 72 -7.91 9.97 -7.90
N LEU A 73 -7.51 10.85 -8.80
CA LEU A 73 -8.19 11.01 -10.09
C LEU A 73 -7.92 9.85 -11.04
N SER A 74 -6.77 9.17 -10.87
CA SER A 74 -6.37 8.05 -11.72
C SER A 74 -7.09 6.76 -11.30
N PRO A 75 -7.84 6.11 -12.21
CA PRO A 75 -8.43 4.80 -11.92
C PRO A 75 -7.39 3.73 -11.55
N LEU A 76 -6.18 3.81 -12.13
CA LEU A 76 -5.08 2.91 -11.79
C LEU A 76 -4.64 3.11 -10.34
N SER A 77 -4.52 4.35 -9.88
CA SER A 77 -4.18 4.68 -8.50
C SER A 77 -5.22 4.12 -7.52
N ALA A 78 -6.49 4.33 -7.79
CA ALA A 78 -7.60 3.82 -6.99
C ALA A 78 -7.59 2.27 -6.95
N PHE A 79 -7.35 1.63 -8.08
CA PHE A 79 -7.22 0.17 -8.17
C PHE A 79 -6.04 -0.35 -7.34
N LEU A 80 -4.85 0.24 -7.50
CA LEU A 80 -3.65 -0.15 -6.76
C LEU A 80 -3.82 0.00 -5.26
N SER A 81 -4.35 1.13 -4.81
CA SER A 81 -4.63 1.40 -3.38
C SER A 81 -5.58 0.34 -2.81
N ARG A 82 -6.67 0.06 -3.52
CA ARG A 82 -7.66 -0.93 -3.11
C ARG A 82 -7.08 -2.34 -3.04
N VAL A 83 -6.37 -2.78 -4.08
CA VAL A 83 -5.82 -4.15 -4.13
C VAL A 83 -4.75 -4.34 -3.05
N THR A 84 -3.87 -3.35 -2.87
CA THR A 84 -2.79 -3.43 -1.87
C THR A 84 -3.35 -3.44 -0.43
N ALA A 85 -4.45 -2.73 -0.18
CA ALA A 85 -5.12 -2.72 1.12
C ALA A 85 -6.01 -3.95 1.38
N THR A 86 -6.30 -4.76 0.35
CA THR A 86 -7.18 -5.93 0.49
C THR A 86 -6.40 -7.10 1.10
N GLN A 87 -6.91 -7.59 2.21
CA GLN A 87 -6.39 -8.84 2.80
C GLN A 87 -6.85 -10.03 1.98
N ILE A 88 -5.92 -10.93 1.66
CA ILE A 88 -6.21 -12.17 0.95
C ILE A 88 -5.64 -13.36 1.71
N GLU A 89 -6.40 -14.43 1.75
CA GLU A 89 -5.92 -15.71 2.30
C GLU A 89 -4.95 -16.35 1.31
N THR A 90 -3.68 -16.45 1.71
CA THR A 90 -2.58 -16.94 0.85
C THR A 90 -2.89 -18.32 0.26
N SER A 91 -3.52 -19.23 1.04
CA SER A 91 -3.88 -20.56 0.57
C SER A 91 -4.89 -20.55 -0.59
N LYS A 92 -5.82 -19.60 -0.59
CA LYS A 92 -6.77 -19.41 -1.69
C LYS A 92 -6.09 -18.84 -2.94
N LEU A 93 -5.16 -17.90 -2.74
CA LEU A 93 -4.36 -17.35 -3.83
C LEU A 93 -3.52 -18.44 -4.50
N GLU A 94 -2.81 -19.26 -3.73
CA GLU A 94 -2.01 -20.37 -4.25
C GLU A 94 -2.84 -21.39 -5.02
N LYS A 95 -4.02 -21.76 -4.51
CA LYS A 95 -4.94 -22.66 -5.21
C LYS A 95 -5.43 -22.07 -6.53
N ALA A 96 -5.77 -20.79 -6.55
CA ALA A 96 -6.18 -20.08 -7.75
C ALA A 96 -5.02 -20.03 -8.79
N PHE A 97 -3.81 -19.72 -8.35
CA PHE A 97 -2.62 -19.69 -9.19
C PHE A 97 -2.35 -21.06 -9.82
N LYS A 98 -2.30 -22.13 -9.01
CA LYS A 98 -2.10 -23.51 -9.52
C LYS A 98 -3.16 -23.94 -10.52
N ARG A 99 -4.42 -23.52 -10.33
CA ARG A 99 -5.50 -23.80 -11.28
C ARG A 99 -5.28 -23.10 -12.61
N ILE A 100 -4.88 -21.82 -12.59
CA ILE A 100 -4.57 -21.06 -13.81
C ILE A 100 -3.34 -21.66 -14.50
N GLU A 101 -2.27 -21.91 -13.77
CA GLU A 101 -1.06 -22.55 -14.30
C GLU A 101 -1.40 -23.85 -15.03
N LYS A 102 -2.16 -24.73 -14.39
CA LYS A 102 -2.56 -26.02 -15.01
C LYS A 102 -3.37 -25.84 -16.30
N SER A 103 -4.18 -24.77 -16.39
CA SER A 103 -5.03 -24.57 -17.58
C SER A 103 -4.29 -23.96 -18.77
N VAL A 104 -3.23 -23.16 -18.54
CA VAL A 104 -2.57 -22.39 -19.63
C VAL A 104 -1.12 -22.79 -19.87
N LYS A 105 -0.50 -23.55 -18.97
CA LYS A 105 0.92 -23.88 -19.07
C LYS A 105 1.29 -24.58 -20.37
N ALA A 106 0.53 -25.60 -20.76
CA ALA A 106 0.79 -26.36 -21.98
C ALA A 106 0.69 -25.49 -23.24
N GLU A 107 -0.24 -24.54 -23.26
CA GLU A 107 -0.41 -23.59 -24.36
C GLU A 107 0.77 -22.61 -24.44
N ILE A 108 1.19 -22.07 -23.30
CA ILE A 108 2.32 -21.12 -23.22
C ILE A 108 3.64 -21.81 -23.60
N GLU A 109 3.87 -23.05 -23.14
CA GLU A 109 5.08 -23.79 -23.45
C GLU A 109 5.16 -24.27 -24.93
N SER A 110 4.04 -24.19 -25.64
CA SER A 110 3.96 -24.54 -27.09
C SER A 110 4.24 -23.34 -28.01
N LEU A 111 4.33 -22.13 -27.48
CA LEU A 111 4.64 -20.89 -28.20
C LEU A 111 6.13 -20.68 -28.38
#